data_dfa2e6bf94798ef13355c445e3433f56
#
_entry.id   dfa2e6bf94798ef13355c445e3433f56
#
_cell.length_a   1.000
_cell.length_b   1.000
_cell.length_c   1.000
_cell.angle_alpha   90.00
_cell.angle_beta   90.00
_cell.angle_gamma   90.00
#
_symmetry.space_group_name_H-M   'P 1'
#
loop_
_entity.id
_entity.type
_entity.pdbx_description
1 polymer ?
#
loop_
_entity_poly.entity_id
_entity_poly.type
_entity_poly.pdbx_seq_one_letter_code
_entity_poly.pdbx_strand_id
1 'polypeptide(L)'
;MRNHFALAFMLFAVTGVTFAHDSPPPSSIEHHPLDRVSRHVYVIHGTQELPNPDSRGFMNNPGAILTRNGVIVIDPGSSSEIGKQFLEKISEVSDKPVIAVFNTHVHGDHWLGNHGIREIYPNVPIYAHERMIERVDDGDGKEWIKLFMGMTEGAVAGTEVAGPNIS
;
A
#
# COMPACT_ATOMS: atom_id res chain seq x y z
N MET A 1 42.25 45.42 56.15
CA MET A 1 41.68 44.11 55.86
C MET A 1 40.43 44.35 54.98
N ARG A 2 40.54 44.02 53.70
CA ARG A 2 39.42 44.21 52.72
C ARG A 2 39.02 42.82 52.23
N ASN A 3 37.84 42.37 52.69
CA ASN A 3 37.27 41.12 52.23
C ASN A 3 36.62 41.31 50.83
N HIS A 4 37.13 40.58 49.86
CA HIS A 4 36.46 40.46 48.57
C HIS A 4 35.57 39.23 48.57
N PHE A 5 34.24 39.43 48.56
CA PHE A 5 33.28 38.37 48.26
C PHE A 5 33.23 38.18 46.74
N ALA A 6 33.65 37.04 46.28
CA ALA A 6 33.45 36.59 44.89
C ALA A 6 32.04 35.96 44.78
N LEU A 7 31.19 36.58 43.99
CA LEU A 7 29.87 36.08 43.67
C LEU A 7 29.99 35.12 42.47
N ALA A 8 29.86 33.81 42.69
CA ALA A 8 29.84 32.81 41.61
C ALA A 8 28.45 32.75 40.97
N PHE A 9 28.36 33.18 39.71
CA PHE A 9 27.17 32.99 38.89
C PHE A 9 27.13 31.56 38.35
N MET A 10 26.21 30.78 38.85
CA MET A 10 25.96 29.40 38.33
C MET A 10 24.97 29.51 37.15
N LEU A 11 25.54 29.31 35.93
CA LEU A 11 24.72 29.27 34.71
C LEU A 11 24.04 27.89 34.63
N PHE A 12 22.73 27.86 34.84
CA PHE A 12 21.94 26.64 34.54
C PHE A 12 21.67 26.60 33.03
N ALA A 13 22.33 25.65 32.34
CA ALA A 13 21.98 25.30 30.97
C ALA A 13 20.68 24.51 30.98
N VAL A 14 19.58 25.12 30.57
CA VAL A 14 18.33 24.41 30.29
C VAL A 14 18.50 23.70 28.95
N THR A 15 18.80 22.39 29.00
CA THR A 15 18.72 21.54 27.80
C THR A 15 17.26 21.35 27.45
N GLY A 16 16.78 22.08 26.45
CA GLY A 16 15.45 21.86 25.87
C GLY A 16 15.39 20.48 25.25
N VAL A 17 14.65 19.56 25.87
CA VAL A 17 14.26 18.29 25.25
C VAL A 17 13.20 18.64 24.19
N THR A 18 13.59 18.72 22.92
CA THR A 18 12.65 18.76 21.82
C THR A 18 12.03 17.38 21.71
N PHE A 19 10.79 17.24 22.16
CA PHE A 19 9.97 16.10 21.78
C PHE A 19 9.72 16.22 20.28
N ALA A 20 10.31 15.32 19.49
CA ALA A 20 9.88 15.12 18.13
C ALA A 20 8.38 14.77 18.21
N HIS A 21 7.56 15.59 17.60
CA HIS A 21 6.14 15.28 17.42
C HIS A 21 6.13 14.16 16.39
N ASP A 22 6.09 12.90 16.85
CA ASP A 22 5.85 11.76 15.98
C ASP A 22 4.46 11.97 15.38
N SER A 23 4.44 12.49 14.15
CA SER A 23 3.22 12.43 13.35
C SER A 23 2.83 10.96 13.27
N PRO A 24 1.54 10.62 13.43
CA PRO A 24 1.12 9.24 13.24
C PRO A 24 1.61 8.78 11.86
N PRO A 25 2.07 7.53 11.72
CA PRO A 25 2.50 7.03 10.43
C PRO A 25 1.37 7.24 9.42
N PRO A 26 1.71 7.59 8.17
CA PRO A 26 0.71 7.80 7.14
C PRO A 26 -0.21 6.57 7.05
N SER A 27 -1.50 6.81 6.85
CA SER A 27 -2.48 5.73 6.74
C SER A 27 -2.09 4.84 5.55
N SER A 28 -1.84 3.58 5.81
CA SER A 28 -1.52 2.56 4.82
C SER A 28 -2.46 1.38 5.02
N ILE A 29 -2.49 0.45 4.08
CA ILE A 29 -3.37 -0.73 4.17
C ILE A 29 -3.13 -1.54 5.47
N GLU A 30 -1.93 -1.49 6.05
CA GLU A 30 -1.61 -2.20 7.29
C GLU A 30 -2.47 -1.77 8.48
N HIS A 31 -2.95 -0.52 8.49
CA HIS A 31 -3.82 0.01 9.55
C HIS A 31 -5.30 -0.31 9.35
N HIS A 32 -5.68 -0.90 8.22
CA HIS A 32 -7.04 -1.30 7.93
C HIS A 32 -7.28 -2.77 8.31
N PRO A 33 -8.42 -3.11 8.92
CA PRO A 33 -8.75 -4.47 9.25
C PRO A 33 -8.99 -5.30 7.99
N LEU A 34 -8.62 -6.58 8.05
CA LEU A 34 -9.03 -7.57 7.05
C LEU A 34 -10.37 -8.17 7.48
N ASP A 35 -11.46 -7.62 6.98
CA ASP A 35 -12.81 -7.99 7.37
C ASP A 35 -13.29 -9.26 6.67
N ARG A 36 -13.81 -10.20 7.44
CA ARG A 36 -14.41 -11.41 6.91
C ARG A 36 -15.86 -11.17 6.52
N VAL A 37 -16.14 -11.07 5.22
CA VAL A 37 -17.49 -10.80 4.69
C VAL A 37 -18.30 -12.07 4.40
N SER A 38 -17.63 -13.22 4.27
CA SER A 38 -18.28 -14.54 4.20
C SER A 38 -17.33 -15.65 4.68
N ARG A 39 -17.77 -16.92 4.60
CA ARG A 39 -16.98 -18.07 5.09
C ARG A 39 -15.54 -18.11 4.54
N HIS A 40 -15.35 -17.68 3.30
CA HIS A 40 -14.10 -17.80 2.57
C HIS A 40 -13.65 -16.48 1.89
N VAL A 41 -14.35 -15.37 2.15
CA VAL A 41 -14.09 -14.09 1.49
C VAL A 41 -13.75 -13.05 2.53
N TYR A 42 -12.66 -12.34 2.27
CA TYR A 42 -12.13 -11.26 3.09
C TYR A 42 -11.97 -10.01 2.23
N VAL A 43 -12.14 -8.85 2.84
CA VAL A 43 -12.02 -7.54 2.18
C VAL A 43 -11.35 -6.57 3.13
N ILE A 44 -10.51 -5.69 2.61
CA ILE A 44 -10.09 -4.49 3.33
C ILE A 44 -10.87 -3.32 2.76
N HIS A 45 -11.50 -2.52 3.61
CA HIS A 45 -12.20 -1.32 3.19
C HIS A 45 -11.25 -0.15 3.14
N GLY A 46 -10.99 0.35 1.94
CA GLY A 46 -10.16 1.53 1.71
C GLY A 46 -10.86 2.83 2.06
N THR A 47 -10.12 3.93 1.98
CA THR A 47 -10.66 5.26 2.21
C THR A 47 -11.56 5.69 1.04
N GLN A 48 -12.53 6.58 1.32
CA GLN A 48 -13.37 7.18 0.27
C GLN A 48 -12.78 8.51 -0.24
N GLU A 49 -11.49 8.70 -0.04
CA GLU A 49 -10.74 9.89 -0.45
C GLU A 49 -10.01 9.65 -1.78
N LEU A 50 -9.67 10.74 -2.46
CA LEU A 50 -8.75 10.65 -3.59
C LEU A 50 -7.34 10.24 -3.11
N PRO A 51 -6.52 9.62 -3.98
CA PRO A 51 -5.14 9.32 -3.64
C PRO A 51 -4.42 10.55 -3.12
N ASN A 52 -3.74 10.41 -2.00
CA ASN A 52 -2.99 11.49 -1.36
C ASN A 52 -1.74 10.92 -0.66
N PRO A 53 -0.82 11.78 -0.17
CA PRO A 53 0.38 11.31 0.52
C PRO A 53 0.08 10.50 1.79
N ASP A 54 -0.94 10.86 2.55
CA ASP A 54 -1.26 10.20 3.82
C ASP A 54 -1.78 8.79 3.61
N SER A 55 -2.69 8.59 2.65
CA SER A 55 -3.18 7.26 2.27
C SER A 55 -2.15 6.45 1.47
N ARG A 56 -1.04 7.07 1.04
CA ARG A 56 -0.06 6.49 0.12
C ARG A 56 -0.70 5.93 -1.16
N GLY A 57 -1.82 6.54 -1.56
CA GLY A 57 -2.61 6.14 -2.70
C GLY A 57 -3.61 5.00 -2.43
N PHE A 58 -3.67 4.44 -1.22
CA PHE A 58 -4.64 3.40 -0.89
C PHE A 58 -6.06 3.96 -0.81
N MET A 59 -6.97 3.45 -1.64
CA MET A 59 -8.35 3.92 -1.72
C MET A 59 -9.36 2.85 -2.17
N ASN A 60 -8.89 1.74 -2.75
CA ASN A 60 -9.76 0.66 -3.22
C ASN A 60 -10.13 -0.34 -2.10
N ASN A 61 -10.94 -1.34 -2.43
CA ASN A 61 -11.32 -2.43 -1.52
C ASN A 61 -10.72 -3.76 -2.02
N PRO A 62 -9.45 -4.06 -1.72
CA PRO A 62 -8.84 -5.32 -2.13
C PRO A 62 -9.51 -6.49 -1.43
N GLY A 63 -9.71 -7.56 -2.20
CA GLY A 63 -10.40 -8.77 -1.74
C GLY A 63 -9.55 -10.03 -1.82
N ALA A 64 -9.78 -10.97 -0.89
CA ALA A 64 -9.17 -12.28 -0.91
C ALA A 64 -10.22 -13.39 -0.78
N ILE A 65 -10.13 -14.41 -1.65
CA ILE A 65 -11.00 -15.58 -1.62
C ILE A 65 -10.13 -16.79 -1.26
N LEU A 66 -10.37 -17.38 -0.10
CA LEU A 66 -9.68 -18.59 0.35
C LEU A 66 -10.27 -19.82 -0.31
N THR A 67 -9.47 -20.54 -1.06
CA THR A 67 -9.87 -21.78 -1.70
C THR A 67 -9.17 -22.99 -1.07
N ARG A 68 -9.53 -24.20 -1.54
CA ARG A 68 -8.83 -25.41 -1.11
C ARG A 68 -7.36 -25.42 -1.53
N ASN A 69 -7.04 -24.85 -2.70
CA ASN A 69 -5.73 -24.96 -3.34
C ASN A 69 -4.84 -23.72 -3.13
N GLY A 70 -5.40 -22.58 -2.70
CA GLY A 70 -4.68 -21.32 -2.56
C GLY A 70 -5.63 -20.14 -2.40
N VAL A 71 -5.09 -18.95 -2.47
CA VAL A 71 -5.82 -17.69 -2.36
C VAL A 71 -5.99 -17.06 -3.74
N ILE A 72 -7.17 -16.57 -4.03
CA ILE A 72 -7.46 -15.72 -5.18
C ILE A 72 -7.51 -14.28 -4.66
N VAL A 73 -6.76 -13.39 -5.28
CA VAL A 73 -6.71 -11.96 -4.98
C VAL A 73 -7.57 -11.20 -5.97
N ILE A 74 -8.32 -10.22 -5.48
CA ILE A 74 -9.11 -9.29 -6.30
C ILE A 74 -8.60 -7.87 -6.05
N ASP A 75 -8.23 -7.17 -7.12
CA ASP A 75 -7.83 -5.75 -7.09
C ASP A 75 -6.81 -5.41 -5.99
N PRO A 76 -5.55 -5.82 -6.10
CA PRO A 76 -4.57 -5.78 -4.99
C PRO A 76 -4.09 -4.40 -4.59
N GLY A 77 -4.63 -3.33 -5.16
CA GLY A 77 -4.31 -1.97 -4.72
C GLY A 77 -3.52 -1.12 -5.71
N SER A 78 -3.10 0.03 -5.24
CA SER A 78 -2.63 1.17 -6.00
C SER A 78 -1.11 1.26 -6.17
N SER A 79 -0.34 0.35 -5.57
CA SER A 79 1.13 0.33 -5.69
C SER A 79 1.71 -1.03 -5.32
N SER A 80 3.00 -1.25 -5.69
CA SER A 80 3.75 -2.44 -5.28
C SER A 80 3.72 -2.63 -3.77
N GLU A 81 3.91 -1.56 -3.00
CA GLU A 81 3.89 -1.61 -1.53
C GLU A 81 2.52 -2.04 -0.99
N ILE A 82 1.44 -1.44 -1.49
CA ILE A 82 0.06 -1.81 -1.09
C ILE A 82 -0.21 -3.29 -1.42
N GLY A 83 0.21 -3.75 -2.59
CA GLY A 83 0.08 -5.18 -2.96
C GLY A 83 0.80 -6.12 -1.99
N LYS A 84 2.02 -5.77 -1.54
CA LYS A 84 2.78 -6.54 -0.54
C LYS A 84 2.10 -6.52 0.83
N GLN A 85 1.69 -5.35 1.30
CA GLN A 85 0.99 -5.23 2.58
C GLN A 85 -0.33 -6.01 2.57
N PHE A 86 -1.02 -6.08 1.41
CA PHE A 86 -2.20 -6.93 1.28
C PHE A 86 -1.86 -8.42 1.41
N LEU A 87 -0.73 -8.88 0.86
CA LEU A 87 -0.26 -10.25 1.09
C LEU A 87 0.04 -10.53 2.56
N GLU A 88 0.62 -9.57 3.28
CA GLU A 88 0.86 -9.68 4.72
C GLU A 88 -0.46 -9.83 5.48
N LYS A 89 -1.48 -9.04 5.16
CA LYS A 89 -2.84 -9.20 5.72
C LYS A 89 -3.46 -10.56 5.42
N ILE A 90 -3.31 -11.06 4.20
CA ILE A 90 -3.78 -12.40 3.83
C ILE A 90 -3.08 -13.47 4.67
N SER A 91 -1.80 -13.30 4.99
CA SER A 91 -1.04 -14.26 5.80
C SER A 91 -1.55 -14.41 7.23
N GLU A 92 -2.30 -13.42 7.75
CA GLU A 92 -2.96 -13.51 9.07
C GLU A 92 -4.09 -14.55 9.09
N VAL A 93 -4.65 -14.91 7.92
CA VAL A 93 -5.82 -15.80 7.80
C VAL A 93 -5.57 -17.04 6.94
N SER A 94 -4.45 -17.11 6.21
CA SER A 94 -4.10 -18.23 5.33
C SER A 94 -2.60 -18.30 5.07
N ASP A 95 -2.02 -19.49 5.20
CA ASP A 95 -0.64 -19.84 4.84
C ASP A 95 -0.50 -20.34 3.39
N LYS A 96 -1.60 -20.33 2.62
CA LYS A 96 -1.64 -20.85 1.26
C LYS A 96 -1.11 -19.83 0.24
N PRO A 97 -0.49 -20.29 -0.86
CA PRO A 97 0.00 -19.40 -1.90
C PRO A 97 -1.13 -18.68 -2.62
N VAL A 98 -0.83 -17.49 -3.17
CA VAL A 98 -1.69 -16.84 -4.16
C VAL A 98 -1.61 -17.63 -5.47
N ILE A 99 -2.76 -18.05 -5.99
CA ILE A 99 -2.88 -18.88 -7.20
C ILE A 99 -3.47 -18.13 -8.39
N ALA A 100 -4.10 -16.98 -8.16
CA ALA A 100 -4.64 -16.12 -9.20
C ALA A 100 -4.86 -14.69 -8.67
N VAL A 101 -4.80 -13.73 -9.56
CA VAL A 101 -5.25 -12.35 -9.34
C VAL A 101 -6.31 -12.01 -10.38
N PHE A 102 -7.36 -11.31 -9.98
CA PHE A 102 -8.36 -10.77 -10.89
C PHE A 102 -8.41 -9.24 -10.74
N ASN A 103 -8.34 -8.54 -11.86
CA ASN A 103 -8.53 -7.10 -11.91
C ASN A 103 -9.88 -6.78 -12.54
N THR A 104 -10.68 -5.99 -11.84
CA THR A 104 -12.04 -5.67 -12.27
C THR A 104 -12.09 -4.66 -13.39
N HIS A 105 -11.18 -3.67 -13.39
CA HIS A 105 -11.11 -2.63 -14.40
C HIS A 105 -9.75 -1.90 -14.43
N VAL A 106 -9.57 -0.96 -15.36
CA VAL A 106 -8.29 -0.37 -15.71
C VAL A 106 -7.80 0.75 -14.78
N HIS A 107 -8.58 1.21 -13.79
CA HIS A 107 -8.12 2.24 -12.87
C HIS A 107 -6.94 1.75 -12.01
N GLY A 108 -5.92 2.60 -11.86
CA GLY A 108 -4.64 2.23 -11.27
C GLY A 108 -4.72 1.74 -9.82
N ASP A 109 -5.65 2.26 -9.03
CA ASP A 109 -5.89 1.83 -7.65
C ASP A 109 -6.35 0.38 -7.51
N HIS A 110 -6.79 -0.26 -8.60
CA HIS A 110 -7.25 -1.64 -8.61
C HIS A 110 -6.18 -2.66 -9.03
N TRP A 111 -5.12 -2.24 -9.73
CA TRP A 111 -4.20 -3.23 -10.30
C TRP A 111 -2.70 -2.87 -10.22
N LEU A 112 -2.32 -1.65 -9.86
CA LEU A 112 -0.89 -1.32 -9.72
C LEU A 112 -0.21 -2.16 -8.62
N GLY A 113 -0.98 -2.68 -7.65
CA GLY A 113 -0.55 -3.64 -6.64
C GLY A 113 -0.14 -5.02 -7.21
N ASN A 114 -0.53 -5.35 -8.46
CA ASN A 114 -0.07 -6.57 -9.13
C ASN A 114 1.45 -6.68 -9.13
N HIS A 115 2.18 -5.56 -9.21
CA HIS A 115 3.65 -5.57 -9.16
C HIS A 115 4.14 -6.18 -7.85
N GLY A 116 3.62 -5.74 -6.71
CA GLY A 116 3.96 -6.31 -5.41
C GLY A 116 3.60 -7.79 -5.27
N ILE A 117 2.48 -8.21 -5.85
CA ILE A 117 2.11 -9.63 -5.88
C ILE A 117 3.13 -10.43 -6.70
N ARG A 118 3.54 -9.94 -7.90
CA ARG A 118 4.50 -10.64 -8.76
C ARG A 118 5.92 -10.67 -8.22
N GLU A 119 6.32 -9.74 -7.39
CA GLU A 119 7.62 -9.82 -6.71
C GLU A 119 7.72 -11.05 -5.78
N ILE A 120 6.59 -11.50 -5.20
CA ILE A 120 6.51 -12.69 -4.34
C ILE A 120 6.09 -13.94 -5.12
N TYR A 121 5.18 -13.78 -6.09
CA TYR A 121 4.65 -14.85 -6.94
C TYR A 121 4.87 -14.52 -8.44
N PRO A 122 6.11 -14.65 -8.98
CA PRO A 122 6.46 -14.14 -10.32
C PRO A 122 5.60 -14.69 -11.46
N ASN A 123 5.13 -15.92 -11.32
CA ASN A 123 4.36 -16.63 -12.36
C ASN A 123 2.85 -16.66 -12.06
N VAL A 124 2.37 -15.86 -11.10
CA VAL A 124 0.93 -15.84 -10.80
C VAL A 124 0.14 -15.37 -12.03
N PRO A 125 -0.90 -16.10 -12.44
CA PRO A 125 -1.79 -15.66 -13.51
C PRO A 125 -2.62 -14.45 -13.03
N ILE A 126 -2.69 -13.41 -13.86
CA ILE A 126 -3.47 -12.21 -13.61
C ILE A 126 -4.52 -12.08 -14.69
N TYR A 127 -5.77 -12.16 -14.29
CA TYR A 127 -6.94 -12.15 -15.16
C TYR A 127 -7.59 -10.77 -15.21
N ALA A 128 -8.02 -10.36 -16.40
CA ALA A 128 -8.88 -9.20 -16.59
C ALA A 128 -9.63 -9.31 -17.93
N HIS A 129 -10.59 -8.42 -18.14
CA HIS A 129 -11.24 -8.30 -19.43
C HIS A 129 -10.23 -7.89 -20.53
N GLU A 130 -10.34 -8.47 -21.73
CA GLU A 130 -9.44 -8.22 -22.88
C GLU A 130 -9.18 -6.73 -23.14
N ARG A 131 -10.23 -5.89 -23.09
CA ARG A 131 -10.10 -4.43 -23.28
C ARG A 131 -9.25 -3.75 -22.20
N MET A 132 -9.18 -4.31 -21.02
CA MET A 132 -8.28 -3.78 -19.99
C MET A 132 -6.83 -4.13 -20.32
N ILE A 133 -6.59 -5.36 -20.78
CA ILE A 133 -5.26 -5.82 -21.20
C ILE A 133 -4.74 -4.91 -22.33
N GLU A 134 -5.54 -4.73 -23.40
CA GLU A 134 -5.21 -3.85 -24.51
C GLU A 134 -4.84 -2.43 -24.03
N ARG A 135 -5.64 -1.82 -23.17
CA ARG A 135 -5.38 -0.45 -22.66
C ARG A 135 -4.09 -0.36 -21.84
N VAL A 136 -3.81 -1.36 -21.01
CA VAL A 136 -2.57 -1.39 -20.22
C VAL A 136 -1.35 -1.52 -21.14
N ASP A 137 -1.43 -2.37 -22.18
CA ASP A 137 -0.38 -2.57 -23.17
C ASP A 137 -0.18 -1.32 -24.05
N ASP A 138 -1.26 -0.59 -24.38
CA ASP A 138 -1.24 0.66 -25.13
C ASP A 138 -0.68 1.87 -24.34
N GLY A 139 -0.36 1.69 -23.06
CA GLY A 139 0.37 2.67 -22.25
C GLY A 139 -0.37 3.25 -21.06
N ASP A 140 -1.66 2.95 -20.86
CA ASP A 140 -2.43 3.41 -19.69
C ASP A 140 -1.70 3.07 -18.37
N GLY A 141 -0.97 1.95 -18.33
CA GLY A 141 -0.23 1.55 -17.16
C GLY A 141 0.80 2.58 -16.67
N LYS A 142 1.56 3.16 -17.59
CA LYS A 142 2.55 4.20 -17.27
C LYS A 142 1.89 5.52 -16.87
N GLU A 143 0.77 5.86 -17.51
CA GLU A 143 0.04 7.09 -17.19
C GLU A 143 -0.60 7.00 -15.80
N TRP A 144 -1.12 5.83 -15.39
CA TRP A 144 -1.60 5.62 -14.03
C TRP A 144 -0.49 5.76 -12.98
N ILE A 145 0.68 5.16 -13.19
CA ILE A 145 1.82 5.33 -12.28
C ILE A 145 2.21 6.81 -12.15
N LYS A 146 2.31 7.52 -13.28
CA LYS A 146 2.64 8.95 -13.30
C LYS A 146 1.61 9.80 -12.54
N LEU A 147 0.30 9.51 -12.74
CA LEU A 147 -0.78 10.19 -12.05
C LEU A 147 -0.67 9.98 -10.54
N PHE A 148 -0.52 8.73 -10.09
CA PHE A 148 -0.41 8.41 -8.67
C PHE A 148 0.87 8.99 -8.05
N MET A 149 2.00 8.98 -8.77
CA MET A 149 3.23 9.66 -8.32
C MET A 149 2.99 11.13 -8.00
N GLY A 150 2.21 11.84 -8.85
CA GLY A 150 1.86 13.24 -8.62
C GLY A 150 0.92 13.43 -7.44
N MET A 151 -0.12 12.61 -7.32
CA MET A 151 -1.15 12.75 -6.28
C MET A 151 -0.65 12.35 -4.89
N THR A 152 0.31 11.44 -4.82
CA THR A 152 0.84 10.89 -3.56
C THR A 152 2.21 11.45 -3.18
N GLU A 153 2.67 12.50 -3.86
CA GLU A 153 4.01 13.09 -3.67
C GLU A 153 5.14 12.04 -3.70
N GLY A 154 4.99 11.05 -4.59
CA GLY A 154 5.98 10.00 -4.79
C GLY A 154 5.82 8.76 -3.91
N ALA A 155 4.77 8.65 -3.09
CA ALA A 155 4.59 7.49 -2.19
C ALA A 155 4.43 6.13 -2.93
N VAL A 156 4.11 6.15 -4.24
CA VAL A 156 4.03 4.93 -5.06
C VAL A 156 5.32 4.62 -5.83
N ALA A 157 6.43 5.31 -5.49
CA ALA A 157 7.73 5.12 -6.14
C ALA A 157 8.16 3.63 -6.09
N GLY A 158 8.82 3.19 -7.16
CA GLY A 158 9.24 1.78 -7.31
C GLY A 158 8.14 0.85 -7.85
N THR A 159 6.90 1.36 -8.04
CA THR A 159 5.86 0.58 -8.71
C THR A 159 6.14 0.52 -10.22
N GLU A 160 6.06 -0.69 -10.79
CA GLU A 160 6.19 -0.96 -12.22
C GLU A 160 4.89 -1.51 -12.80
N VAL A 161 4.76 -1.44 -14.12
CA VAL A 161 3.59 -2.01 -14.82
C VAL A 161 3.67 -3.54 -14.79
N ALA A 162 2.78 -4.15 -14.03
CA ALA A 162 2.57 -5.59 -13.99
C ALA A 162 1.13 -5.90 -14.41
N GLY A 163 0.82 -5.64 -15.67
CA GLY A 163 -0.51 -5.79 -16.24
C GLY A 163 -1.08 -7.22 -16.17
N PRO A 164 -2.42 -7.35 -16.31
CA PRO A 164 -3.07 -8.63 -16.49
C PRO A 164 -2.62 -9.26 -17.82
N ASN A 165 -2.58 -10.60 -17.87
CA ASN A 165 -2.03 -11.35 -19.01
C ASN A 165 -2.93 -12.51 -19.47
N ILE A 166 -4.13 -12.62 -18.89
CA ILE A 166 -5.12 -13.65 -19.26
C ILE A 166 -6.51 -13.00 -19.30
N SER A 167 -7.25 -13.21 -20.37
CA SER A 167 -8.64 -12.79 -20.57
C SER A 167 -9.62 -13.93 -20.34
#